data_812023e3e3c7c907a3abe5676b2410d6
#
_entry.id   812023e3e3c7c907a3abe5676b2410d6
#
_cell.length_a   1.000
_cell.length_b   1.000
_cell.length_c   1.000
_cell.angle_alpha   90.00
_cell.angle_beta   90.00
_cell.angle_gamma   90.00
#
_symmetry.space_group_name_H-M   'P 1'
#
loop_
_entity.id
_entity.type
_entity.pdbx_description
1 polymer ?
#
loop_
_entity_poly.entity_id
_entity_poly.type
_entity_poly.pdbx_seq_one_letter_code
_entity_poly.pdbx_strand_id
1 'polypeptide(L)'
;MRFKASIITLTMNPHIVAILEAAERAYAAVGVPCTVTSGNDSKHMPGSLHYQDRAVDFRTGHHWAKPLLTKAQVEQVAAAMRKALGQEYDVVLEKDHLHVEHDPAGGHL
;
A
#
# COMPACT_ATOMS: atom_id res chain seq x y z
N MET A 1 6.61 -2.66 11.08
CA MET A 1 6.54 -2.01 9.74
C MET A 1 7.87 -1.39 9.40
N ARG A 2 8.26 -1.50 8.15
CA ARG A 2 9.51 -0.93 7.65
C ARG A 2 9.23 0.18 6.65
N PHE A 3 10.18 1.09 6.47
CA PHE A 3 10.12 2.14 5.47
C PHE A 3 11.35 2.03 4.57
N LYS A 4 11.16 2.30 3.29
CA LYS A 4 12.25 2.36 2.32
C LYS A 4 13.31 3.37 2.79
N ALA A 5 14.59 3.12 2.45
CA ALA A 5 15.72 3.93 2.92
C ALA A 5 15.66 5.41 2.49
N SER A 6 14.96 5.74 1.41
CA SER A 6 14.75 7.14 1.01
C SER A 6 13.75 7.83 1.95
N ILE A 7 13.76 9.15 1.96
CA ILE A 7 12.81 9.94 2.75
C ILE A 7 11.39 9.66 2.28
N ILE A 8 10.53 9.25 3.21
CA ILE A 8 9.12 8.99 2.95
C ILE A 8 8.30 9.98 3.76
N THR A 9 7.37 10.65 3.10
CA THR A 9 6.47 11.60 3.73
C THR A 9 5.09 10.98 3.85
N LEU A 10 4.58 10.91 5.08
CA LEU A 10 3.22 10.46 5.37
C LEU A 10 2.60 11.42 6.37
N THR A 11 1.37 11.81 6.10
CA THR A 11 0.55 12.52 7.07
C THR A 11 -0.29 11.49 7.81
N MET A 12 -0.14 11.43 9.14
CA MET A 12 -0.84 10.43 9.97
C MET A 12 -2.28 10.86 10.26
N ASN A 13 -3.10 10.85 9.22
CA ASN A 13 -4.55 11.02 9.37
C ASN A 13 -5.22 9.66 9.58
N PRO A 14 -6.51 9.61 9.95
CA PRO A 14 -7.19 8.34 10.22
C PRO A 14 -7.16 7.36 9.05
N HIS A 15 -7.18 7.84 7.82
CA HIS A 15 -7.17 6.97 6.64
C HIS A 15 -5.82 6.31 6.44
N ILE A 16 -4.73 7.07 6.61
CA ILE A 16 -3.37 6.53 6.52
C ILE A 16 -3.13 5.53 7.65
N VAL A 17 -3.54 5.84 8.87
CA VAL A 17 -3.40 4.92 10.01
C VAL A 17 -4.14 3.61 9.73
N ALA A 18 -5.36 3.68 9.23
CA ALA A 18 -6.14 2.48 8.90
C ALA A 18 -5.42 1.61 7.84
N ILE A 19 -4.87 2.25 6.81
CA ILE A 19 -4.12 1.56 5.76
C ILE A 19 -2.88 0.87 6.34
N LEU A 20 -2.11 1.58 7.16
CA LEU A 20 -0.89 1.02 7.77
C LEU A 20 -1.20 -0.16 8.68
N GLU A 21 -2.23 -0.07 9.49
CA GLU A 21 -2.64 -1.17 10.38
C GLU A 21 -3.11 -2.39 9.60
N ALA A 22 -3.90 -2.19 8.55
CA ALA A 22 -4.37 -3.29 7.71
C ALA A 22 -3.20 -3.99 7.02
N ALA A 23 -2.25 -3.22 6.50
CA ALA A 23 -1.06 -3.75 5.83
C ALA A 23 -0.17 -4.54 6.79
N GLU A 24 0.07 -4.02 8.00
CA GLU A 24 0.87 -4.70 9.00
C GLU A 24 0.32 -6.10 9.31
N ARG A 25 -0.98 -6.20 9.53
CA ARG A 25 -1.65 -7.46 9.81
C ARG A 25 -1.63 -8.42 8.62
N ALA A 26 -1.88 -7.89 7.42
CA ALA A 26 -1.93 -8.71 6.21
C ALA A 26 -0.56 -9.30 5.88
N TYR A 27 0.51 -8.51 5.97
CA TYR A 27 1.86 -8.98 5.73
C TYR A 27 2.31 -9.97 6.81
N ALA A 28 1.98 -9.70 8.08
CA ALA A 28 2.32 -10.61 9.18
C ALA A 28 1.70 -12.00 8.97
N ALA A 29 0.49 -12.06 8.43
CA ALA A 29 -0.20 -13.31 8.17
C ALA A 29 0.52 -14.20 7.14
N VAL A 30 1.31 -13.60 6.24
CA VAL A 30 2.13 -14.35 5.28
C VAL A 30 3.61 -14.42 5.69
N GLY A 31 3.96 -13.93 6.88
CA GLY A 31 5.30 -14.01 7.42
C GLY A 31 6.34 -13.13 6.77
N VAL A 32 5.92 -12.04 6.12
CA VAL A 32 6.80 -11.12 5.41
C VAL A 32 6.71 -9.73 6.04
N PRO A 33 7.86 -9.04 6.27
CA PRO A 33 7.82 -7.67 6.79
C PRO A 33 7.11 -6.73 5.83
N CYS A 34 6.28 -5.86 6.38
CA CYS A 34 5.59 -4.83 5.62
C CYS A 34 6.52 -3.62 5.43
N THR A 35 6.76 -3.23 4.18
CA THR A 35 7.64 -2.10 3.86
C THR A 35 6.88 -1.05 3.06
N VAL A 36 6.81 0.16 3.61
CA VAL A 36 6.27 1.32 2.90
C VAL A 36 7.31 1.83 1.91
N THR A 37 6.92 1.97 0.65
CA THR A 37 7.82 2.43 -0.41
C THR A 37 7.50 3.83 -0.91
N SER A 38 6.28 4.33 -0.70
CA SER A 38 5.89 5.67 -1.14
C SER A 38 4.70 6.17 -0.35
N GLY A 39 4.75 7.45 0.01
CA GLY A 39 3.64 8.23 0.51
C GLY A 39 3.39 9.39 -0.44
N ASN A 40 3.52 10.64 0.04
CA ASN A 40 3.43 11.82 -0.84
C ASN A 40 4.80 12.41 -1.19
N ASP A 41 5.87 11.66 -0.95
CA ASP A 41 7.26 12.09 -1.10
C ASP A 41 7.84 11.84 -2.50
N SER A 42 7.16 11.05 -3.33
CA SER A 42 7.62 10.69 -4.66
C SER A 42 6.79 11.39 -5.73
N LYS A 43 7.29 11.40 -6.97
CA LYS A 43 6.51 11.90 -8.09
C LYS A 43 5.38 10.94 -8.41
N HIS A 44 4.18 11.47 -8.44
CA HIS A 44 2.97 10.74 -8.82
C HIS A 44 2.27 11.50 -9.96
N MET A 45 1.34 10.84 -10.62
CA MET A 45 0.54 11.51 -11.65
C MET A 45 -0.26 12.66 -11.05
N PRO A 46 -0.45 13.77 -11.76
CA PRO A 46 -1.32 14.86 -11.29
C PRO A 46 -2.70 14.30 -10.92
N GLY A 47 -3.22 14.71 -9.78
CA GLY A 47 -4.50 14.22 -9.28
C GLY A 47 -4.41 12.93 -8.48
N SER A 48 -3.21 12.34 -8.32
CA SER A 48 -3.04 11.16 -7.48
C SER A 48 -3.44 11.44 -6.03
N LEU A 49 -4.08 10.46 -5.39
CA LEU A 49 -4.46 10.56 -3.97
C LEU A 49 -3.26 10.53 -3.03
N HIS A 50 -2.06 10.15 -3.50
CA HIS A 50 -0.82 10.32 -2.73
C HIS A 50 -0.59 11.79 -2.36
N TYR A 51 -0.85 12.72 -3.29
CA TYR A 51 -0.69 14.16 -3.04
C TYR A 51 -1.74 14.70 -2.08
N GLN A 52 -2.80 13.95 -1.85
CA GLN A 52 -3.87 14.31 -0.90
C GLN A 52 -3.70 13.61 0.45
N ASP A 53 -2.54 12.98 0.69
CA ASP A 53 -2.28 12.20 1.91
C ASP A 53 -3.33 11.11 2.15
N ARG A 54 -3.74 10.42 1.09
CA ARG A 54 -4.78 9.41 1.13
C ARG A 54 -4.34 8.07 0.57
N ALA A 55 -3.07 7.93 0.20
CA ALA A 55 -2.56 6.73 -0.44
C ALA A 55 -1.18 6.35 0.07
N VAL A 56 -0.90 5.04 0.09
CA VAL A 56 0.38 4.47 0.50
C VAL A 56 0.69 3.30 -0.42
N ASP A 57 1.96 3.16 -0.80
CA ASP A 57 2.46 2.02 -1.54
C ASP A 57 3.28 1.11 -0.63
N PHE A 58 3.10 -0.19 -0.80
CA PHE A 58 3.80 -1.23 -0.05
C PHE A 58 4.56 -2.15 -0.99
N ARG A 59 5.75 -2.56 -0.59
CA ARG A 59 6.62 -3.40 -1.41
C ARG A 59 6.08 -4.82 -1.51
N THR A 60 6.02 -5.34 -2.75
CA THR A 60 5.74 -6.75 -3.02
C THR A 60 6.91 -7.43 -3.74
N GLY A 61 7.82 -6.66 -4.33
CA GLY A 61 8.98 -7.17 -5.03
C GLY A 61 9.90 -6.06 -5.53
N HIS A 62 10.93 -6.46 -6.25
CA HIS A 62 11.85 -5.56 -6.92
C HIS A 62 11.95 -5.97 -8.39
N HIS A 63 11.97 -5.00 -9.28
CA HIS A 63 12.07 -5.29 -10.70
C HIS A 63 13.43 -5.89 -11.12
N TRP A 64 14.44 -5.80 -10.25
CA TRP A 64 15.78 -6.34 -10.51
C TRP A 64 16.14 -7.52 -9.60
N ALA A 65 15.23 -7.96 -8.76
CA ALA A 65 15.52 -8.99 -7.76
C ALA A 65 14.36 -9.97 -7.64
N LYS A 66 14.53 -10.98 -6.80
CA LYS A 66 13.47 -11.94 -6.53
C LYS A 66 12.27 -11.23 -5.91
N PRO A 67 11.04 -11.65 -6.27
CA PRO A 67 9.85 -11.14 -5.60
C PRO A 67 9.94 -11.35 -4.09
N LEU A 68 9.54 -10.34 -3.33
CA LEU A 68 9.43 -10.45 -1.87
C LEU A 68 8.30 -11.39 -1.47
N LEU A 69 7.20 -11.33 -2.23
CA LEU A 69 6.03 -12.17 -2.06
C LEU A 69 5.82 -13.00 -3.31
N THR A 70 5.30 -14.22 -3.13
CA THR A 70 4.80 -15.01 -4.28
C THR A 70 3.50 -14.37 -4.78
N LYS A 71 3.09 -14.74 -5.99
CA LYS A 71 1.83 -14.26 -6.55
C LYS A 71 0.65 -14.60 -5.62
N ALA A 72 0.63 -15.82 -5.09
CA ALA A 72 -0.42 -16.24 -4.16
C ALA A 72 -0.42 -15.40 -2.87
N GLN A 73 0.76 -15.07 -2.34
CA GLN A 73 0.88 -14.23 -1.16
C GLN A 73 0.42 -12.81 -1.43
N VAL A 74 0.75 -12.23 -2.59
CA VAL A 74 0.28 -10.89 -2.96
C VAL A 74 -1.24 -10.84 -3.00
N GLU A 75 -1.86 -11.84 -3.64
CA GLU A 75 -3.31 -11.94 -3.71
C GLU A 75 -3.94 -12.10 -2.33
N GLN A 76 -3.31 -12.89 -1.47
CA GLN A 76 -3.77 -13.09 -0.09
C GLN A 76 -3.70 -11.79 0.72
N VAL A 77 -2.60 -11.06 0.61
CA VAL A 77 -2.43 -9.77 1.28
C VAL A 77 -3.48 -8.77 0.78
N ALA A 78 -3.64 -8.66 -0.53
CA ALA A 78 -4.62 -7.74 -1.11
C ALA A 78 -6.05 -8.06 -0.65
N ALA A 79 -6.42 -9.34 -0.64
CA ALA A 79 -7.75 -9.76 -0.18
C ALA A 79 -7.97 -9.44 1.29
N ALA A 80 -6.96 -9.68 2.13
CA ALA A 80 -7.03 -9.37 3.56
C ALA A 80 -7.19 -7.86 3.79
N MET A 81 -6.47 -7.05 3.04
CA MET A 81 -6.56 -5.59 3.14
C MET A 81 -7.92 -5.07 2.68
N ARG A 82 -8.44 -5.60 1.57
CA ARG A 82 -9.78 -5.22 1.09
C ARG A 82 -10.85 -5.54 2.11
N LYS A 83 -10.76 -6.70 2.74
CA LYS A 83 -11.70 -7.11 3.78
C LYS A 83 -11.63 -6.21 5.01
N ALA A 84 -10.41 -5.88 5.43
CA ALA A 84 -10.20 -5.06 6.63
C ALA A 84 -10.62 -3.60 6.43
N LEU A 85 -10.37 -3.05 5.23
CA LEU A 85 -10.58 -1.63 4.95
C LEU A 85 -11.98 -1.30 4.44
N GLY A 86 -12.60 -2.20 3.67
CA GLY A 86 -13.94 -1.99 3.14
C GLY A 86 -13.98 -1.22 1.82
N GLN A 87 -15.19 -0.84 1.42
CA GLN A 87 -15.47 -0.33 0.07
C GLN A 87 -14.94 1.08 -0.20
N GLU A 88 -14.62 1.86 0.83
CA GLU A 88 -14.09 3.20 0.65
C GLU A 88 -12.60 3.21 0.33
N TYR A 89 -11.99 2.05 0.23
CA TYR A 89 -10.56 1.91 -0.04
C TYR A 89 -10.35 1.05 -1.27
N ASP A 90 -9.40 1.48 -2.09
CA ASP A 90 -8.96 0.70 -3.26
C ASP A 90 -7.60 0.08 -2.96
N VAL A 91 -7.49 -1.21 -3.24
CA VAL A 91 -6.24 -1.96 -3.12
C VAL A 91 -5.91 -2.48 -4.51
N VAL A 92 -4.84 -1.95 -5.10
CA VAL A 92 -4.47 -2.22 -6.48
C VAL A 92 -3.12 -2.92 -6.53
N LEU A 93 -3.07 -4.06 -7.21
CA LEU A 93 -1.84 -4.80 -7.43
C LEU A 93 -1.09 -4.18 -8.60
N GLU A 94 0.07 -3.58 -8.31
CA GLU A 94 0.98 -3.07 -9.31
C GLU A 94 2.16 -4.03 -9.48
N LYS A 95 3.05 -3.74 -10.41
CA LYS A 95 4.14 -4.64 -10.80
C LYS A 95 5.02 -5.10 -9.61
N ASP A 96 5.41 -4.18 -8.75
CA ASP A 96 6.34 -4.45 -7.65
C ASP A 96 5.85 -3.91 -6.31
N HIS A 97 4.60 -3.45 -6.25
CA HIS A 97 4.01 -2.89 -5.03
C HIS A 97 2.51 -3.03 -5.02
N LEU A 98 1.92 -2.85 -3.85
CA LEU A 98 0.49 -2.64 -3.68
C LEU A 98 0.25 -1.16 -3.47
N HIS A 99 -0.65 -0.59 -4.25
CA HIS A 99 -1.13 0.77 -4.08
C HIS A 99 -2.45 0.70 -3.30
N VAL A 100 -2.51 1.39 -2.17
CA VAL A 100 -3.72 1.41 -1.32
C VAL A 100 -4.13 2.85 -1.09
N GLU A 101 -5.39 3.15 -1.35
CA GLU A 101 -5.89 4.50 -1.20
C GLU A 101 -7.28 4.54 -0.56
N HIS A 102 -7.55 5.62 0.16
CA HIS A 102 -8.89 5.95 0.62
C HIS A 102 -9.59 6.80 -0.45
N ASP A 103 -10.62 6.25 -1.06
CA ASP A 103 -11.38 6.90 -2.12
C ASP A 103 -12.87 6.61 -1.93
N PRO A 104 -13.57 7.38 -1.08
CA PRO A 104 -14.99 7.14 -0.81
C PRO A 104 -15.87 7.35 -2.03
N ALA A 105 -15.43 8.09 -3.04
CA ALA A 105 -16.15 8.24 -4.29
C ALA A 105 -15.98 7.04 -5.22
N GLY A 106 -14.90 6.24 -5.02
CA GLY A 106 -14.58 5.09 -5.86
C GLY A 106 -14.07 5.45 -7.23
N GLY A 107 -13.36 4.50 -7.88
CA GLY A 107 -13.06 4.60 -9.29
C GLY A 107 -12.01 5.62 -9.71
N HIS A 108 -11.13 6.04 -8.82
CA HIS A 108 -10.11 7.06 -9.10
C HIS A 108 -8.88 6.54 -9.83
N LEU A 109 -8.75 5.26 -9.95
CA LEU A 109 -7.56 4.63 -10.54
C LEU A 109 -7.66 4.49 -12.05
#